data_f432ab26ad50444268dce303469e7ade
#
_entry.id   f432ab26ad50444268dce303469e7ade
#
_cell.length_a   1.000
_cell.length_b   1.000
_cell.length_c   1.000
_cell.angle_alpha   90.00
_cell.angle_beta   90.00
_cell.angle_gamma   90.00
#
_symmetry.space_group_name_H-M   'P 1'
#
loop_
_entity.id
_entity.type
_entity.pdbx_description
1 polymer ?
#
loop_
_entity_poly.entity_id
_entity_poly.type
_entity_poly.pdbx_seq_one_letter_code
_entity_poly.pdbx_strand_id
1 'polypeptide(L)'
;MQQYTSFEKCLRFLRRYNRYIKVSVIAIIALAIAALPTEWFGIAGLTPIQQRVIAIFVWAALMWIIEAVPAWTTSLLIIVIMLLTISDSGISLLTSGYEAKELMSYKSIMATFANPTVMLFMGGFILALVASKSGIEMLMTAHMQFPLIAKESYISKQTGVEMIA
;
A
#
# COMPACT_ATOMS: atom_id res chain seq x y z
N MET A 1 22.19 -22.93 -25.92
CA MET A 1 21.28 -22.73 -24.75
C MET A 1 21.89 -21.93 -23.60
N GLN A 2 23.19 -21.72 -23.47
CA GLN A 2 23.85 -20.99 -22.37
C GLN A 2 23.81 -19.43 -22.49
N GLN A 3 23.64 -18.91 -23.69
CA GLN A 3 23.70 -17.47 -23.94
C GLN A 3 22.44 -16.71 -23.41
N TYR A 4 21.30 -17.37 -23.39
CA TYR A 4 20.04 -16.81 -22.89
C TYR A 4 20.06 -16.57 -21.37
N THR A 5 20.72 -17.43 -20.61
CA THR A 5 20.81 -17.32 -19.13
C THR A 5 21.67 -16.16 -18.65
N SER A 6 22.70 -15.76 -19.42
CA SER A 6 23.59 -14.64 -19.07
C SER A 6 22.91 -13.29 -19.30
N PHE A 7 22.14 -13.16 -20.36
CA PHE A 7 21.35 -11.96 -20.66
C PHE A 7 20.24 -11.73 -19.62
N GLU A 8 19.54 -12.78 -19.25
CA GLU A 8 18.54 -12.75 -18.19
C GLU A 8 19.12 -12.34 -16.82
N LYS A 9 20.33 -12.80 -16.49
CA LYS A 9 21.04 -12.41 -15.27
C LYS A 9 21.44 -10.92 -15.31
N CYS A 10 21.91 -10.44 -16.44
CA CYS A 10 22.26 -9.04 -16.64
C CYS A 10 21.03 -8.12 -16.53
N LEU A 11 19.92 -8.48 -17.15
CA LEU A 11 18.66 -7.73 -17.03
C LEU A 11 18.13 -7.70 -15.61
N ARG A 12 18.20 -8.80 -14.88
CA ARG A 12 17.81 -8.87 -13.45
C ARG A 12 18.73 -8.02 -12.58
N PHE A 13 20.01 -7.99 -12.87
CA PHE A 13 20.99 -7.14 -12.17
C PHE A 13 20.70 -5.65 -12.40
N LEU A 14 20.48 -5.23 -13.65
CA LEU A 14 20.14 -3.86 -14.01
C LEU A 14 18.80 -3.42 -13.40
N ARG A 15 17.79 -4.29 -13.42
CA ARG A 15 16.48 -4.02 -12.80
C ARG A 15 16.59 -3.92 -11.28
N ARG A 16 17.44 -4.73 -10.65
CA ARG A 16 17.72 -4.68 -9.21
C ARG A 16 18.46 -3.40 -8.84
N TYR A 17 19.47 -3.01 -9.62
CA TYR A 17 20.25 -1.78 -9.41
C TYR A 17 19.36 -0.53 -9.51
N ASN A 18 18.52 -0.46 -10.53
CA ASN A 18 17.56 0.64 -10.70
C ASN A 18 16.58 0.75 -9.52
N ARG A 19 16.17 -0.35 -8.92
CA ARG A 19 15.31 -0.34 -7.74
C ARG A 19 16.01 0.25 -6.52
N TYR A 20 17.25 -0.11 -6.25
CA TYR A 20 18.01 0.46 -5.13
C TYR A 20 18.24 1.95 -5.29
N ILE A 21 18.55 2.42 -6.51
CA ILE A 21 18.68 3.86 -6.79
C ILE A 21 17.38 4.59 -6.49
N LYS A 22 16.23 4.08 -6.95
CA LYS A 22 14.92 4.68 -6.69
C LYS A 22 14.64 4.80 -5.18
N VAL A 23 14.83 3.71 -4.44
CA VAL A 23 14.64 3.68 -2.98
C VAL A 23 15.57 4.67 -2.28
N SER A 24 16.85 4.73 -2.68
CA SER A 24 17.81 5.66 -2.08
C SER A 24 17.45 7.13 -2.35
N VAL A 25 17.05 7.46 -3.58
CA VAL A 25 16.62 8.82 -3.93
C VAL A 25 15.40 9.24 -3.12
N ILE A 26 14.39 8.37 -2.99
CA ILE A 26 13.20 8.64 -2.19
C ILE A 26 13.56 8.83 -0.71
N ALA A 27 14.46 8.01 -0.17
CA ALA A 27 14.92 8.14 1.20
C ALA A 27 15.66 9.46 1.43
N ILE A 28 16.50 9.89 0.48
CA ILE A 28 17.22 11.17 0.54
C ILE A 28 16.23 12.34 0.51
N ILE A 29 15.21 12.30 -0.34
CA ILE A 29 14.17 13.34 -0.40
C ILE A 29 13.44 13.43 0.94
N ALA A 30 13.04 12.31 1.52
CA ALA A 30 12.35 12.29 2.80
C ALA A 30 13.23 12.80 3.95
N LEU A 31 14.50 12.40 3.97
CA LEU A 31 15.47 12.89 4.95
C LEU A 31 15.72 14.40 4.78
N ALA A 32 15.80 14.90 3.55
CA ALA A 32 15.93 16.33 3.29
C ALA A 32 14.71 17.09 3.85
N ILE A 33 13.49 16.61 3.62
CA ILE A 33 12.27 17.21 4.16
C ILE A 33 12.29 17.18 5.70
N ALA A 34 12.73 16.09 6.32
CA ALA A 34 12.80 15.97 7.78
C ALA A 34 13.89 16.85 8.42
N ALA A 35 14.95 17.17 7.68
CA ALA A 35 16.09 17.95 8.16
C ALA A 35 15.99 19.46 7.86
N LEU A 36 15.10 19.88 6.97
CA LEU A 36 14.89 21.29 6.64
C LEU A 36 14.35 22.06 7.87
N PRO A 37 14.71 23.35 8.04
CA PRO A 37 14.08 24.20 9.06
C PRO A 37 12.57 24.34 8.83
N THR A 38 11.78 24.28 9.88
CA THR A 38 10.30 24.37 9.82
C THR A 38 9.81 25.68 9.17
N GLU A 39 10.60 26.74 9.25
CA GLU A 39 10.30 28.05 8.67
C GLU A 39 10.17 28.05 7.14
N TRP A 40 10.85 27.13 6.46
CA TRP A 40 10.84 27.04 5.00
C TRP A 40 9.50 26.54 4.45
N PHE A 41 8.70 25.87 5.27
CA PHE A 41 7.38 25.39 4.86
C PHE A 41 6.30 26.46 4.85
N GLY A 42 6.60 27.67 5.40
CA GLY A 42 5.66 28.78 5.44
C GLY A 42 4.37 28.50 6.23
N ILE A 43 4.34 27.44 7.04
CA ILE A 43 3.21 27.03 7.85
C ILE A 43 3.47 27.54 9.27
N ALA A 44 2.68 28.54 9.69
CA ALA A 44 2.77 29.09 11.05
C ALA A 44 2.41 28.01 12.08
N GLY A 45 3.31 27.78 13.04
CA GLY A 45 3.08 26.82 14.13
C GLY A 45 3.39 25.34 13.78
N LEU A 46 4.10 25.08 12.68
CA LEU A 46 4.55 23.71 12.36
C LEU A 46 5.56 23.22 13.40
N THR A 47 5.21 22.15 14.12
CA THR A 47 6.14 21.51 15.06
C THR A 47 7.11 20.59 14.32
N PRO A 48 8.34 20.40 14.82
CA PRO A 48 9.30 19.48 14.20
C PRO A 48 8.78 18.02 14.09
N ILE A 49 7.90 17.62 15.00
CA ILE A 49 7.27 16.28 14.96
C ILE A 49 6.27 16.20 13.81
N GLN A 50 5.46 17.22 13.58
CA GLN A 50 4.54 17.29 12.44
C GLN A 50 5.31 17.27 11.11
N GLN A 51 6.45 17.94 11.04
CA GLN A 51 7.34 17.89 9.88
C GLN A 51 7.86 16.48 9.60
N ARG A 52 8.22 15.72 10.64
CA ARG A 52 8.61 14.30 10.49
C ARG A 52 7.46 13.44 9.95
N VAL A 53 6.24 13.68 10.43
CA VAL A 53 5.04 12.99 9.90
C VAL A 53 4.86 13.29 8.41
N ILE A 54 5.02 14.56 8.01
CA ILE A 54 4.95 14.96 6.59
C ILE A 54 6.05 14.26 5.77
N ALA A 55 7.27 14.20 6.29
CA ALA A 55 8.38 13.51 5.62
C ALA A 55 8.10 12.02 5.42
N ILE A 56 7.55 11.33 6.43
CA ILE A 56 7.15 9.93 6.37
C ILE A 56 6.02 9.75 5.35
N PHE A 57 5.06 10.65 5.33
CA PHE A 57 3.95 10.62 4.38
C PHE A 57 4.44 10.76 2.93
N VAL A 58 5.31 11.74 2.64
CA VAL A 58 5.90 11.93 1.31
C VAL A 58 6.72 10.71 0.91
N TRP A 59 7.51 10.16 1.84
CA TRP A 59 8.27 8.94 1.60
C TRP A 59 7.36 7.77 1.22
N ALA A 60 6.29 7.54 1.96
CA ALA A 60 5.35 6.47 1.71
C ALA A 60 4.62 6.63 0.37
N ALA A 61 4.16 7.85 0.07
CA ALA A 61 3.49 8.18 -1.19
C ALA A 61 4.41 7.93 -2.40
N LEU A 62 5.67 8.38 -2.33
CA LEU A 62 6.64 8.15 -3.39
C LEU A 62 6.97 6.66 -3.57
N MET A 63 7.07 5.89 -2.46
CA MET A 63 7.27 4.45 -2.53
C MET A 63 6.12 3.74 -3.22
N TRP A 64 4.87 4.16 -2.99
CA TRP A 64 3.69 3.58 -3.63
C TRP A 64 3.57 3.98 -5.11
N ILE A 65 3.83 5.25 -5.44
CA ILE A 65 3.76 5.74 -6.84
C ILE A 65 4.83 5.07 -7.71
N ILE A 66 6.04 4.89 -7.17
CA ILE A 66 7.17 4.33 -7.93
C ILE A 66 7.16 2.79 -7.91
N GLU A 67 6.34 2.17 -7.05
CA GLU A 67 6.26 0.71 -6.87
C GLU A 67 7.63 0.06 -6.66
N ALA A 68 8.52 0.77 -5.95
CA ALA A 68 9.90 0.32 -5.73
C ALA A 68 9.95 -0.95 -4.88
N VAL A 69 9.01 -1.11 -3.95
CA VAL A 69 8.83 -2.28 -3.07
C VAL A 69 7.33 -2.63 -2.99
N PRO A 70 7.00 -3.87 -2.61
CA PRO A 70 5.60 -4.26 -2.40
C PRO A 70 4.90 -3.35 -1.39
N ALA A 71 3.64 -2.99 -1.66
CA ALA A 71 2.88 -2.05 -0.83
C ALA A 71 2.80 -2.47 0.66
N TRP A 72 2.67 -3.76 0.94
CA TRP A 72 2.64 -4.28 2.31
C TRP A 72 3.95 -4.00 3.08
N THR A 73 5.11 -4.06 2.40
CA THR A 73 6.41 -3.75 3.00
C THR A 73 6.49 -2.27 3.38
N THR A 74 6.03 -1.37 2.49
CA THR A 74 5.97 0.07 2.78
C THR A 74 5.06 0.36 3.95
N SER A 75 3.89 -0.28 4.03
CA SER A 75 2.94 -0.09 5.14
C SER A 75 3.52 -0.51 6.49
N LEU A 76 4.21 -1.65 6.56
CA LEU A 76 4.90 -2.07 7.78
C LEU A 76 6.04 -1.12 8.15
N LEU A 77 6.83 -0.66 7.16
CA LEU A 77 7.91 0.28 7.39
C LEU A 77 7.41 1.62 7.93
N ILE A 78 6.28 2.14 7.45
CA ILE A 78 5.65 3.36 7.99
C ILE A 78 5.44 3.23 9.49
N ILE A 79 4.82 2.13 9.94
CA ILE A 79 4.54 1.89 11.35
C ILE A 79 5.83 1.83 12.16
N VAL A 80 6.83 1.09 11.67
CA VAL A 80 8.13 0.97 12.35
C VAL A 80 8.83 2.32 12.44
N ILE A 81 8.87 3.10 11.36
CA ILE A 81 9.51 4.42 11.34
C ILE A 81 8.77 5.37 12.29
N MET A 82 7.42 5.37 12.32
CA MET A 82 6.65 6.17 13.26
C MET A 82 6.93 5.79 14.71
N LEU A 83 6.99 4.50 15.02
CA LEU A 83 7.31 4.03 16.37
C LEU A 83 8.73 4.44 16.81
N LEU A 84 9.70 4.45 15.90
CA LEU A 84 11.09 4.78 16.22
C LEU A 84 11.33 6.30 16.31
N THR A 85 10.60 7.12 15.54
CA THR A 85 10.92 8.55 15.38
C THR A 85 9.95 9.51 16.06
N ILE A 86 8.71 9.09 16.33
CA ILE A 86 7.62 9.97 16.79
C ILE A 86 6.99 9.47 18.09
N SER A 87 7.17 8.19 18.41
CA SER A 87 6.57 7.58 19.60
C SER A 87 7.25 8.04 20.90
N ASP A 88 6.47 8.05 21.97
CA ASP A 88 6.95 8.20 23.35
C ASP A 88 7.95 7.11 23.77
N SER A 89 7.88 5.94 23.18
CA SER A 89 8.79 4.80 23.38
C SER A 89 9.84 4.66 22.28
N GLY A 90 10.03 5.71 21.45
CA GLY A 90 10.99 5.73 20.35
C GLY A 90 12.44 5.76 20.82
N ILE A 91 13.36 5.83 19.84
CA ILE A 91 14.81 5.91 20.13
C ILE A 91 15.08 7.25 20.83
N SER A 92 15.61 7.21 22.06
CA SER A 92 15.88 8.41 22.87
C SER A 92 16.76 9.45 22.14
N LEU A 93 17.66 9.00 21.27
CA LEU A 93 18.47 9.90 20.43
C LEU A 93 17.65 10.78 19.48
N LEU A 94 16.51 10.27 18.98
CA LEU A 94 15.63 10.96 18.05
C LEU A 94 14.49 11.70 18.75
N THR A 95 14.18 11.34 19.98
CA THR A 95 13.10 11.93 20.79
C THR A 95 13.62 12.85 21.89
N SER A 96 14.94 12.79 22.22
CA SER A 96 15.57 13.68 23.20
C SER A 96 15.54 15.13 22.71
N GLY A 97 14.85 16.00 23.47
CA GLY A 97 14.66 17.42 23.13
C GLY A 97 13.21 17.80 22.81
N TYR A 98 12.30 16.85 22.78
CA TYR A 98 10.86 17.11 22.63
C TYR A 98 10.13 16.83 23.94
N GLU A 99 9.10 17.67 24.22
CA GLU A 99 8.26 17.41 25.37
C GLU A 99 7.41 16.16 25.14
N ALA A 100 7.22 15.35 26.19
CA ALA A 100 6.41 14.12 26.13
C ALA A 100 4.98 14.37 25.61
N LYS A 101 4.49 15.60 25.70
CA LYS A 101 3.17 16.03 25.22
C LYS A 101 3.09 16.13 23.69
N GLU A 102 4.22 16.33 23.03
CA GLU A 102 4.30 16.41 21.56
C GLU A 102 4.44 15.05 20.91
N LEU A 103 4.96 14.06 21.66
CA LEU A 103 5.18 12.71 21.20
C LEU A 103 3.87 11.93 21.13
N MET A 104 3.75 11.08 20.12
CA MET A 104 2.59 10.22 19.95
C MET A 104 2.71 8.98 20.81
N SER A 105 1.65 8.58 21.52
CA SER A 105 1.68 7.35 22.29
C SER A 105 1.85 6.15 21.34
N TYR A 106 2.77 5.25 21.67
CA TYR A 106 2.98 4.01 20.92
C TYR A 106 1.69 3.19 20.80
N LYS A 107 0.81 3.24 21.80
CA LYS A 107 -0.50 2.58 21.79
C LYS A 107 -1.41 3.14 20.69
N SER A 108 -1.39 4.44 20.48
CA SER A 108 -2.18 5.09 19.41
C SER A 108 -1.68 4.69 18.03
N ILE A 109 -0.36 4.61 17.84
CA ILE A 109 0.24 4.17 16.57
C ILE A 109 -0.13 2.69 16.30
N MET A 110 0.00 1.83 17.31
CA MET A 110 -0.36 0.41 17.18
C MET A 110 -1.87 0.19 17.01
N ALA A 111 -2.72 1.02 17.64
CA ALA A 111 -4.16 0.96 17.49
C ALA A 111 -4.62 1.26 16.06
N THR A 112 -3.86 2.07 15.31
CA THR A 112 -4.14 2.34 13.90
C THR A 112 -4.03 1.06 13.05
N PHE A 113 -3.05 0.19 13.35
CA PHE A 113 -2.88 -1.09 12.67
C PHE A 113 -4.02 -2.07 13.00
N ALA A 114 -4.50 -2.07 14.24
CA ALA A 114 -5.57 -2.94 14.72
C ALA A 114 -6.95 -2.27 14.69
N ASN A 115 -7.16 -1.25 13.86
CA ASN A 115 -8.43 -0.57 13.73
C ASN A 115 -9.54 -1.56 13.27
N PRO A 116 -10.73 -1.57 13.89
CA PRO A 116 -11.83 -2.46 13.52
C PRO A 116 -12.18 -2.43 12.03
N THR A 117 -12.12 -1.26 11.40
CA THR A 117 -12.37 -1.10 9.96
C THR A 117 -11.32 -1.85 9.12
N VAL A 118 -10.04 -1.74 9.47
CA VAL A 118 -8.95 -2.44 8.80
C VAL A 118 -9.10 -3.95 8.96
N MET A 119 -9.47 -4.42 10.17
CA MET A 119 -9.72 -5.82 10.45
C MET A 119 -10.92 -6.36 9.67
N LEU A 120 -11.98 -5.56 9.50
CA LEU A 120 -13.13 -5.91 8.67
C LEU A 120 -12.73 -6.11 7.21
N PHE A 121 -11.97 -5.17 6.64
CA PHE A 121 -11.47 -5.29 5.27
C PHE A 121 -10.54 -6.50 5.10
N MET A 122 -9.65 -6.74 6.06
CA MET A 122 -8.77 -7.91 6.04
C MET A 122 -9.57 -9.22 6.05
N GLY A 123 -10.61 -9.30 6.89
CA GLY A 123 -11.55 -10.44 6.89
C GLY A 123 -12.24 -10.62 5.54
N GLY A 124 -12.73 -9.55 4.93
CA GLY A 124 -13.32 -9.56 3.59
C GLY A 124 -12.35 -10.06 2.52
N PHE A 125 -11.10 -9.62 2.53
CA PHE A 125 -10.07 -10.10 1.59
C PHE A 125 -9.76 -11.59 1.77
N ILE A 126 -9.69 -12.07 3.02
CA ILE A 126 -9.49 -13.51 3.29
C ILE A 126 -10.66 -14.31 2.76
N LEU A 127 -11.90 -13.87 3.01
CA LEU A 127 -13.09 -14.52 2.47
C LEU A 127 -13.11 -14.54 0.95
N ALA A 128 -12.77 -13.42 0.29
CA ALA A 128 -12.68 -13.34 -1.15
C ALA A 128 -11.60 -14.30 -1.71
N LEU A 129 -10.45 -14.38 -1.05
CA LEU A 129 -9.38 -15.30 -1.44
C LEU A 129 -9.80 -16.78 -1.29
N VAL A 130 -10.52 -17.12 -0.23
CA VAL A 130 -11.05 -18.47 -0.02
C VAL A 130 -12.12 -18.79 -1.07
N ALA A 131 -13.04 -17.86 -1.34
CA ALA A 131 -14.07 -18.01 -2.36
C ALA A 131 -13.48 -18.26 -3.75
N SER A 132 -12.44 -17.47 -4.11
CA SER A 132 -11.72 -17.61 -5.38
C SER A 132 -11.02 -18.97 -5.51
N LYS A 133 -10.36 -19.43 -4.43
CA LYS A 133 -9.68 -20.74 -4.43
C LYS A 133 -10.65 -21.93 -4.40
N SER A 134 -11.82 -21.79 -3.79
CA SER A 134 -12.81 -22.86 -3.69
C SER A 134 -13.70 -22.98 -4.93
N GLY A 135 -13.56 -22.13 -5.94
CA GLY A 135 -14.36 -22.13 -7.15
C GLY A 135 -15.82 -21.66 -6.94
N ILE A 136 -16.13 -21.10 -5.78
CA ILE A 136 -17.46 -20.55 -5.46
C ILE A 136 -17.82 -19.41 -6.41
N GLU A 137 -16.83 -18.64 -6.87
CA GLU A 137 -17.02 -17.57 -7.88
C GLU A 137 -17.63 -18.12 -9.16
N MET A 138 -17.16 -19.28 -9.63
CA MET A 138 -17.68 -19.93 -10.82
C MET A 138 -19.13 -20.39 -10.65
N LEU A 139 -19.45 -20.91 -9.47
CA LEU A 139 -20.82 -21.30 -9.11
C LEU A 139 -21.76 -20.11 -9.00
N MET A 140 -21.34 -19.01 -8.37
CA MET A 140 -22.13 -17.79 -8.26
C MET A 140 -22.36 -17.14 -9.64
N THR A 141 -21.33 -17.08 -10.46
CA THR A 141 -21.42 -16.51 -11.82
C THR A 141 -22.35 -17.36 -12.68
N ALA A 142 -22.23 -18.68 -12.64
CA ALA A 142 -23.13 -19.59 -13.34
C ALA A 142 -24.59 -19.45 -12.88
N HIS A 143 -24.80 -19.31 -11.57
CA HIS A 143 -26.15 -19.13 -11.01
C HIS A 143 -26.77 -17.79 -11.36
N MET A 144 -25.98 -16.71 -11.45
CA MET A 144 -26.45 -15.41 -11.88
C MET A 144 -26.70 -15.33 -13.40
N GLN A 145 -25.89 -15.99 -14.23
CA GLN A 145 -26.03 -15.96 -15.68
C GLN A 145 -27.13 -16.87 -16.19
N PHE A 146 -27.39 -17.98 -15.50
CA PHE A 146 -28.42 -18.95 -15.94
C PHE A 146 -29.81 -18.34 -16.13
N PRO A 147 -30.38 -17.52 -15.22
CA PRO A 147 -31.68 -16.90 -15.40
C PRO A 147 -31.68 -15.85 -16.53
N LEU A 148 -30.55 -15.16 -16.80
CA LEU A 148 -30.44 -14.19 -17.88
C LEU A 148 -30.46 -14.88 -19.25
N ILE A 149 -29.68 -15.94 -19.40
CA ILE A 149 -29.63 -16.74 -20.65
C ILE A 149 -30.98 -17.43 -20.90
N ALA A 150 -31.63 -17.94 -19.86
CA ALA A 150 -32.97 -18.53 -19.98
C ALA A 150 -34.00 -17.49 -20.42
N LYS A 151 -33.92 -16.27 -19.90
CA LYS A 151 -34.81 -15.17 -20.27
C LYS A 151 -34.60 -14.71 -21.73
N GLU A 152 -33.34 -14.61 -22.18
CA GLU A 152 -33.03 -14.27 -23.59
C GLU A 152 -33.54 -15.35 -24.56
N SER A 153 -33.31 -16.60 -24.22
CA SER A 153 -33.81 -17.74 -25.03
C SER A 153 -35.34 -17.78 -25.08
N TYR A 154 -36.01 -17.40 -23.99
CA TYR A 154 -37.47 -17.33 -23.97
C TYR A 154 -38.01 -16.19 -24.80
N ILE A 155 -37.41 -15.01 -24.76
CA ILE A 155 -37.78 -13.84 -25.55
C ILE A 155 -37.53 -14.10 -27.06
N SER A 156 -36.39 -14.71 -27.40
CA SER A 156 -36.07 -15.08 -28.78
C SER A 156 -37.10 -16.03 -29.40
N LYS A 157 -37.54 -17.02 -28.63
CA LYS A 157 -38.61 -17.93 -29.03
C LYS A 157 -39.97 -17.24 -29.20
N GLN A 158 -40.27 -16.23 -28.41
CA GLN A 158 -41.56 -15.53 -28.43
C GLN A 158 -41.62 -14.45 -29.53
N THR A 159 -40.49 -13.89 -29.93
CA THR A 159 -40.40 -12.86 -30.98
C THR A 159 -40.18 -13.41 -32.39
N GLY A 160 -39.97 -14.74 -32.54
CA GLY A 160 -39.82 -15.37 -33.84
C GLY A 160 -38.65 -14.91 -34.68
N VAL A 161 -37.68 -14.21 -34.07
CA VAL A 161 -36.47 -13.75 -34.74
C VAL A 161 -35.42 -14.86 -34.65
N GLU A 162 -35.52 -15.83 -35.55
CA GLU A 162 -34.38 -16.68 -35.86
C GLU A 162 -33.38 -15.81 -36.63
N MET A 163 -32.31 -15.36 -36.01
CA MET A 163 -31.12 -14.89 -36.70
C MET A 163 -30.46 -16.10 -37.35
N ILE A 164 -30.70 -16.27 -38.63
CA ILE A 164 -29.94 -17.16 -39.51
C ILE A 164 -28.53 -16.55 -39.60
N ALA A 165 -27.54 -17.19 -39.00
CA ALA A 165 -26.11 -16.93 -39.20
C ALA A 165 -25.56 -18.01 -40.11
#